data_45ce6abb6fce3fabec0ab34bc7663490
#
_entry.id   45ce6abb6fce3fabec0ab34bc7663490
#
_cell.length_a   1.000
_cell.length_b   1.000
_cell.length_c   1.000
_cell.angle_alpha   90.00
_cell.angle_beta   90.00
_cell.angle_gamma   90.00
#
_symmetry.space_group_name_H-M   'P 1'
#
loop_
_entity.id
_entity.type
_entity.pdbx_description
1 polymer ?
#
loop_
_entity_poly.entity_id
_entity_poly.type
_entity_poly.pdbx_seq_one_letter_code
_entity_poly.pdbx_strand_id
1 'polypeptide(L)'
;MEVPVRLLHPAARLPRVAHPGDAGADLCAVEEVVIPPGERREVGTGIALAIPAGYAGFVQPRSGLAFRHGIMVVNSPGLIDAGYRGEVRVALYNSGREPFAIAVGDRIAQLVIQKVEEARFLAVSDLPESARGAGGFGSSGR
;
A
#
# COMPACT_ATOMS: atom_id res chain seq x y z
N MET A 1 10.20 -2.04 16.81
CA MET A 1 8.77 -2.49 16.86
C MET A 1 8.67 -3.82 16.14
N GLU A 2 7.98 -4.78 16.72
CA GLU A 2 7.71 -6.08 16.11
C GLU A 2 6.29 -6.10 15.54
N VAL A 3 6.12 -6.63 14.34
CA VAL A 3 4.84 -6.87 13.68
C VAL A 3 4.71 -8.36 13.45
N PRO A 4 3.86 -9.07 14.20
CA PRO A 4 3.61 -10.48 13.96
C PRO A 4 3.05 -10.73 12.56
N VAL A 5 3.57 -11.74 11.88
CA VAL A 5 3.17 -12.12 10.53
C VAL A 5 2.82 -13.62 10.52
N ARG A 6 1.65 -13.94 10.02
CA ARG A 6 1.24 -15.32 9.73
C ARG A 6 1.42 -15.61 8.25
N LEU A 7 2.15 -16.67 7.92
CA LEU A 7 2.27 -17.18 6.57
C LEU A 7 1.06 -18.09 6.28
N LEU A 8 0.30 -17.74 5.24
CA LEU A 8 -0.93 -18.43 4.83
C LEU A 8 -0.72 -19.34 3.61
N HIS A 9 0.45 -19.26 2.99
CA HIS A 9 0.78 -20.00 1.77
C HIS A 9 2.22 -20.51 1.83
N PRO A 10 2.53 -21.71 1.30
CA PRO A 10 3.90 -22.27 1.33
C PRO A 10 4.95 -21.39 0.66
N ALA A 11 4.57 -20.60 -0.36
CA ALA A 11 5.45 -19.67 -1.06
C ALA A 11 5.50 -18.28 -0.42
N ALA A 12 4.71 -18.01 0.65
CA ALA A 12 4.68 -16.71 1.29
C ALA A 12 6.03 -16.37 1.93
N ARG A 13 6.39 -15.10 1.86
CA ARG A 13 7.63 -14.57 2.43
C ARG A 13 7.31 -13.44 3.39
N LEU A 14 8.11 -13.32 4.45
CA LEU A 14 8.05 -12.15 5.33
C LEU A 14 8.37 -10.87 4.54
N PRO A 15 7.66 -9.78 4.79
CA PRO A 15 8.05 -8.48 4.25
C PRO A 15 9.49 -8.15 4.64
N ARG A 16 10.28 -7.66 3.69
CA ARG A 16 11.71 -7.39 3.92
C ARG A 16 12.12 -6.05 3.34
N VAL A 17 12.81 -5.24 4.13
CA VAL A 17 13.50 -4.05 3.64
C VAL A 17 14.74 -4.45 2.84
N ALA A 18 15.00 -3.75 1.73
CA ALA A 18 16.14 -4.02 0.87
C ALA A 18 17.45 -3.58 1.53
N HIS A 19 17.44 -2.42 2.16
CA HIS A 19 18.61 -1.85 2.84
C HIS A 19 18.26 -1.38 4.25
N PRO A 20 19.20 -1.43 5.20
CA PRO A 20 19.00 -0.87 6.53
C PRO A 20 18.56 0.60 6.45
N GLY A 21 17.47 0.94 7.13
CA GLY A 21 16.91 2.30 7.13
C GLY A 21 15.85 2.56 6.06
N ASP A 22 15.62 1.64 5.12
CA ASP A 22 14.51 1.76 4.19
C ASP A 22 13.17 1.71 4.93
N ALA A 23 12.22 2.57 4.53
CA ALA A 23 10.90 2.62 5.13
C ALA A 23 9.97 1.53 4.59
N GLY A 24 10.16 1.13 3.34
CA GLY A 24 9.31 0.17 2.63
C GLY A 24 9.83 -1.25 2.73
N ALA A 25 9.01 -2.17 3.20
CA ALA A 25 9.28 -3.60 3.17
C ALA A 25 8.61 -4.23 1.95
N ASP A 26 9.38 -4.93 1.11
CA ASP A 26 8.87 -5.56 -0.10
C ASP A 26 7.80 -6.61 0.21
N LEU A 27 6.71 -6.59 -0.56
CA LEU A 27 5.65 -7.59 -0.60
C LEU A 27 5.80 -8.43 -1.85
N CYS A 28 5.81 -9.76 -1.69
CA CYS A 28 5.99 -10.70 -2.79
C CYS A 28 4.68 -11.42 -3.15
N ALA A 29 4.49 -11.70 -4.43
CA ALA A 29 3.37 -12.50 -4.92
C ALA A 29 3.52 -13.98 -4.56
N VAL A 30 2.40 -14.66 -4.27
CA VAL A 30 2.35 -16.13 -4.10
C VAL A 30 1.64 -16.84 -5.25
N GLU A 31 1.23 -16.10 -6.25
CA GLU A 31 0.51 -16.61 -7.41
C GLU A 31 1.05 -16.01 -8.71
N GLU A 32 0.87 -16.73 -9.82
CA GLU A 32 1.17 -16.23 -11.15
C GLU A 32 -0.03 -15.45 -11.68
N VAL A 33 0.21 -14.24 -12.18
CA VAL A 33 -0.84 -13.37 -12.70
C VAL A 33 -0.31 -12.62 -13.91
N VAL A 34 -1.12 -12.52 -14.97
CA VAL A 34 -0.87 -11.61 -16.09
C VAL A 34 -1.87 -10.46 -16.02
N ILE A 35 -1.39 -9.24 -16.04
CA ILE A 35 -2.22 -8.03 -16.06
C ILE A 35 -2.13 -7.41 -17.46
N PRO A 36 -3.18 -7.54 -18.28
CA PRO A 36 -3.22 -6.88 -19.59
C PRO A 36 -3.19 -5.35 -19.45
N PRO A 37 -2.75 -4.61 -20.48
CA PRO A 37 -2.83 -3.15 -20.51
C PRO A 37 -4.25 -2.64 -20.23
N GLY A 38 -4.36 -1.64 -19.34
CA GLY A 38 -5.63 -1.04 -18.97
C GLY A 38 -6.48 -1.87 -17.99
N GLU A 39 -5.98 -3.01 -17.53
CA GLU A 39 -6.70 -3.85 -16.57
C GLU A 39 -6.08 -3.85 -15.18
N ARG A 40 -6.88 -4.29 -14.20
CA ARG A 40 -6.45 -4.49 -12.82
C ARG A 40 -6.63 -5.94 -12.40
N ARG A 41 -5.75 -6.38 -11.50
CA ARG A 41 -5.84 -7.70 -10.86
C ARG A 41 -5.49 -7.55 -9.39
N GLU A 42 -6.15 -8.33 -8.56
CA GLU A 42 -5.80 -8.51 -7.17
C GLU A 42 -4.81 -9.67 -7.06
N VAL A 43 -3.67 -9.43 -6.41
CA VAL A 43 -2.57 -10.41 -6.26
C VAL A 43 -2.36 -10.72 -4.79
N GLY A 44 -2.37 -12.01 -4.46
CA GLY A 44 -2.13 -12.49 -3.10
C GLY A 44 -0.65 -12.40 -2.71
N THR A 45 -0.40 -12.06 -1.46
CA THR A 45 0.93 -12.11 -0.84
C THR A 45 1.11 -13.29 0.09
N GLY A 46 0.01 -13.98 0.41
CA GLY A 46 0.00 -15.13 1.33
C GLY A 46 0.36 -14.79 2.77
N ILE A 47 0.28 -13.53 3.19
CA ILE A 47 0.55 -13.12 4.57
C ILE A 47 -0.64 -12.41 5.21
N ALA A 48 -0.79 -12.59 6.52
CA ALA A 48 -1.63 -11.78 7.38
C ALA A 48 -0.78 -11.13 8.47
N LEU A 49 -1.17 -9.93 8.89
CA LEU A 49 -0.38 -9.11 9.83
C LEU A 49 -1.19 -8.82 11.10
N ALA A 50 -0.47 -8.65 12.21
CA ALA A 50 -1.00 -8.07 13.43
C ALA A 50 -0.27 -6.76 13.72
N ILE A 51 -0.74 -5.68 13.09
CA ILE A 51 -0.17 -4.35 13.30
C ILE A 51 -0.54 -3.87 14.71
N PRO A 52 0.41 -3.35 15.52
CA PRO A 52 0.13 -2.83 16.84
C PRO A 52 -0.85 -1.65 16.83
N ALA A 53 -1.65 -1.53 17.89
CA ALA A 53 -2.53 -0.37 18.08
C ALA A 53 -1.75 0.94 18.02
N GLY A 54 -2.34 1.99 17.43
CA GLY A 54 -1.69 3.27 17.18
C GLY A 54 -0.81 3.31 15.92
N TYR A 55 -0.79 2.21 15.15
CA TYR A 55 -0.09 2.13 13.87
C TYR A 55 -1.01 1.62 12.77
N ALA A 56 -0.67 1.90 11.53
CA ALA A 56 -1.29 1.36 10.35
C ALA A 56 -0.24 0.93 9.33
N GLY A 57 -0.62 0.01 8.45
CA GLY A 57 0.18 -0.37 7.28
C GLY A 57 -0.31 0.35 6.04
N PHE A 58 0.62 0.81 5.22
CA PHE A 58 0.31 1.44 3.95
C PHE A 58 1.00 0.68 2.82
N VAL A 59 0.20 0.06 1.97
CA VAL A 59 0.68 -0.62 0.76
C VAL A 59 0.87 0.41 -0.34
N GLN A 60 2.10 0.52 -0.81
CA GLN A 60 2.50 1.49 -1.82
C GLN A 60 3.11 0.81 -3.05
N PRO A 61 3.04 1.46 -4.22
CA PRO A 61 3.70 0.95 -5.41
C PRO A 61 5.23 0.98 -5.26
N ARG A 62 5.90 0.14 -6.03
CA ARG A 62 7.36 0.18 -6.18
C ARG A 62 7.70 1.09 -7.35
N SER A 63 8.59 2.05 -7.13
CA SER A 63 8.99 3.05 -8.13
C SER A 63 9.50 2.42 -9.44
N GLY A 64 10.27 1.33 -9.35
CA GLY A 64 10.77 0.63 -10.53
C GLY A 64 9.67 0.02 -11.40
N LEU A 65 8.66 -0.61 -10.79
CA LEU A 65 7.51 -1.16 -11.53
C LEU A 65 6.63 -0.04 -12.10
N ALA A 66 6.42 1.02 -11.32
CA ALA A 66 5.64 2.17 -11.76
C ALA A 66 6.27 2.86 -12.98
N PHE A 67 7.55 3.16 -12.89
CA PHE A 67 8.25 3.91 -13.93
C PHE A 67 8.50 3.07 -15.20
N ARG A 68 8.97 1.82 -15.06
CA ARG A 68 9.34 0.98 -16.22
C ARG A 68 8.16 0.30 -16.89
N HIS A 69 7.15 -0.08 -16.12
CA HIS A 69 6.05 -0.93 -16.59
C HIS A 69 4.67 -0.29 -16.44
N GLY A 70 4.58 0.88 -15.79
CA GLY A 70 3.31 1.53 -15.54
C GLY A 70 2.43 0.78 -14.53
N ILE A 71 3.02 -0.03 -13.65
CA ILE A 71 2.27 -0.80 -12.66
C ILE A 71 2.00 0.09 -11.44
N MET A 72 0.74 0.19 -11.08
CA MET A 72 0.22 1.02 -10.00
C MET A 72 -0.51 0.15 -8.97
N VAL A 73 -0.52 0.60 -7.72
CA VAL A 73 -1.46 0.09 -6.71
C VAL A 73 -2.71 0.95 -6.81
N VAL A 74 -3.85 0.33 -7.14
CA VAL A 74 -5.11 1.03 -7.49
C VAL A 74 -5.59 1.96 -6.39
N ASN A 75 -5.52 1.51 -5.15
CA ASN A 75 -5.97 2.23 -3.96
C ASN A 75 -4.82 2.85 -3.17
N SER A 76 -3.68 3.13 -3.80
CA SER A 76 -2.50 3.67 -3.11
C SER A 76 -2.78 5.04 -2.47
N PRO A 77 -2.37 5.20 -1.19
CA PRO A 77 -1.81 4.19 -0.31
C PRO A 77 -2.89 3.22 0.21
N GLY A 78 -2.71 1.91 -0.02
CA GLY A 78 -3.64 0.88 0.47
C GLY A 78 -3.54 0.75 1.99
N LEU A 79 -4.63 1.07 2.70
CA LEU A 79 -4.65 1.11 4.16
C LEU A 79 -4.90 -0.28 4.76
N ILE A 80 -4.04 -0.66 5.70
CA ILE A 80 -4.21 -1.85 6.55
C ILE A 80 -4.35 -1.38 8.00
N ASP A 81 -5.54 -1.53 8.54
CA ASP A 81 -5.84 -1.18 9.93
C ASP A 81 -5.19 -2.15 10.93
N ALA A 82 -4.89 -1.67 12.13
CA ALA A 82 -4.32 -2.49 13.21
C ALA A 82 -5.18 -3.72 13.56
N GLY A 83 -6.50 -3.62 13.41
CA GLY A 83 -7.45 -4.72 13.67
C GLY A 83 -7.63 -5.71 12.52
N TYR A 84 -7.08 -5.44 11.33
CA TYR A 84 -7.21 -6.33 10.18
C TYR A 84 -6.39 -7.61 10.37
N ARG A 85 -6.98 -8.78 10.09
CA ARG A 85 -6.34 -10.10 10.23
C ARG A 85 -6.45 -10.96 8.97
N GLY A 86 -7.01 -10.40 7.89
CA GLY A 86 -7.10 -11.09 6.61
C GLY A 86 -5.76 -11.10 5.85
N GLU A 87 -5.74 -11.81 4.74
CA GLU A 87 -4.61 -11.79 3.83
C GLU A 87 -4.37 -10.39 3.27
N VAL A 88 -3.11 -9.97 3.24
CA VAL A 88 -2.71 -8.77 2.51
C VAL A 88 -2.71 -9.09 1.02
N ARG A 89 -3.65 -8.53 0.29
CA ARG A 89 -3.75 -8.64 -1.16
C ARG A 89 -3.52 -7.28 -1.79
N VAL A 90 -2.89 -7.25 -2.96
CA VAL A 90 -2.50 -6.01 -3.62
C VAL A 90 -3.29 -5.84 -4.91
N ALA A 91 -4.06 -4.77 -5.00
CA ALA A 91 -4.78 -4.41 -6.21
C ALA A 91 -3.86 -3.65 -7.18
N LEU A 92 -3.39 -4.32 -8.22
CA LEU A 92 -2.48 -3.76 -9.22
C LEU A 92 -3.23 -3.38 -10.50
N TYR A 93 -2.81 -2.27 -11.10
CA TYR A 93 -3.30 -1.78 -12.38
C TYR A 93 -2.13 -1.61 -13.34
N ASN A 94 -2.30 -2.07 -14.59
CA ASN A 94 -1.33 -1.88 -15.65
C ASN A 94 -1.71 -0.67 -16.52
N SER A 95 -1.05 0.45 -16.32
CA SER A 95 -1.20 1.66 -17.15
C SER A 95 -0.24 1.65 -18.35
N GLY A 96 0.57 0.62 -18.49
CA GLY A 96 1.51 0.45 -19.60
C GLY A 96 0.82 -0.01 -20.90
N ARG A 97 1.62 -0.33 -21.89
CA ARG A 97 1.16 -0.77 -23.22
C ARG A 97 1.32 -2.26 -23.44
N GLU A 98 2.12 -2.93 -22.62
CA GLU A 98 2.40 -4.36 -22.70
C GLU A 98 1.76 -5.13 -21.55
N PRO A 99 1.35 -6.39 -21.75
CA PRO A 99 0.96 -7.25 -20.64
C PRO A 99 2.09 -7.36 -19.61
N PHE A 100 1.74 -7.34 -18.33
CA PHE A 100 2.70 -7.49 -17.26
C PHE A 100 2.51 -8.83 -16.56
N ALA A 101 3.51 -9.71 -16.68
CA ALA A 101 3.51 -11.03 -16.06
C ALA A 101 4.15 -10.95 -14.67
N ILE A 102 3.47 -11.52 -13.69
CA ILE A 102 3.93 -11.68 -12.30
C ILE A 102 4.14 -13.16 -12.05
N ALA A 103 5.32 -13.52 -11.56
CA ALA A 103 5.65 -14.85 -11.09
C ALA A 103 5.60 -14.94 -9.56
N VAL A 104 5.46 -16.16 -9.04
CA VAL A 104 5.58 -16.42 -7.60
C VAL A 104 6.93 -15.92 -7.08
N GLY A 105 6.92 -15.14 -6.02
CA GLY A 105 8.11 -14.54 -5.43
C GLY A 105 8.49 -13.18 -5.98
N ASP A 106 7.84 -12.70 -7.03
CA ASP A 106 8.06 -11.33 -7.51
C ASP A 106 7.63 -10.30 -6.48
N ARG A 107 8.43 -9.24 -6.34
CA ARG A 107 8.15 -8.10 -5.47
C ARG A 107 7.18 -7.17 -6.20
N ILE A 108 5.93 -7.11 -5.73
CA ILE A 108 4.82 -6.44 -6.41
C ILE A 108 4.42 -5.10 -5.81
N ALA A 109 4.76 -4.89 -4.53
CA ALA A 109 4.45 -3.67 -3.78
C ALA A 109 5.41 -3.55 -2.60
N GLN A 110 5.26 -2.50 -1.81
CA GLN A 110 5.97 -2.32 -0.55
C GLN A 110 5.02 -1.90 0.56
N LEU A 111 5.32 -2.34 1.76
CA LEU A 111 4.56 -2.05 2.97
C LEU A 111 5.34 -1.08 3.86
N VAL A 112 4.70 0.02 4.26
CA VAL A 112 5.23 0.98 5.22
C VAL A 112 4.36 0.95 6.46
N ILE A 113 4.96 0.80 7.63
CA ILE A 113 4.25 0.91 8.92
C ILE A 113 4.45 2.32 9.46
N GLN A 114 3.35 2.99 9.76
CA GLN A 114 3.37 4.36 10.28
C GLN A 114 2.53 4.48 11.54
N LYS A 115 2.96 5.36 12.45
CA LYS A 115 2.15 5.79 13.58
C LYS A 115 0.97 6.62 13.05
N VAL A 116 -0.23 6.35 13.58
CA VAL A 116 -1.45 7.08 13.24
C VAL A 116 -2.12 7.60 14.50
N GLU A 117 -2.72 8.76 14.40
CA GLU A 117 -3.49 9.35 15.49
C GLU A 117 -4.92 8.81 15.45
N GLU A 118 -5.46 8.47 16.62
CA GLU A 118 -6.87 8.16 16.79
C GLU A 118 -7.67 9.46 16.86
N ALA A 119 -8.15 9.92 15.71
CA ALA A 119 -8.87 11.18 15.60
C ALA A 119 -10.32 11.02 16.09
N ARG A 120 -10.73 11.88 17.01
CA ARG A 120 -12.12 12.04 17.41
C ARG A 120 -12.74 13.24 16.69
N PHE A 121 -13.68 12.99 15.80
CA PHE A 121 -14.38 14.03 15.06
C PHE A 121 -15.57 14.57 15.86
N LEU A 122 -15.63 15.90 16.01
CA LEU A 122 -16.67 16.62 16.72
C LEU A 122 -17.41 17.53 15.75
N ALA A 123 -18.74 17.43 15.70
CA ALA A 123 -19.55 18.39 14.96
C ALA A 123 -19.57 19.72 15.72
N VAL A 124 -19.26 20.80 15.02
CA VAL A 124 -19.30 22.18 15.54
C VAL A 124 -20.08 23.06 14.58
N SER A 125 -20.62 24.20 15.07
CA SER A 125 -21.31 25.17 14.23
C SER A 125 -20.34 25.93 13.32
N ASP A 126 -19.15 26.25 13.84
CA ASP A 126 -18.15 27.04 13.13
C ASP A 126 -16.75 26.48 13.38
N LEU A 127 -15.88 26.64 12.37
CA LEU A 127 -14.45 26.28 12.49
C LEU A 127 -13.65 27.50 12.91
N PRO A 128 -12.53 27.31 13.63
CA PRO A 128 -11.59 28.37 13.91
C PRO A 128 -11.12 29.05 12.61
N GLU A 129 -10.94 30.38 12.65
CA GLU A 129 -10.40 31.12 11.51
C GLU A 129 -8.99 30.70 11.17
N SER A 130 -8.67 30.74 9.86
CA SER A 130 -7.31 30.52 9.38
C SER A 130 -6.96 31.52 8.27
N ALA A 131 -5.68 31.86 8.13
CA ALA A 131 -5.21 32.77 7.10
C ALA A 131 -5.52 32.29 5.67
N ARG A 132 -5.64 30.98 5.47
CA ARG A 132 -5.98 30.36 4.18
C ARG A 132 -7.49 30.38 3.91
N GLY A 133 -8.31 30.34 4.95
CA GLY A 133 -9.78 30.23 4.83
C GLY A 133 -10.20 29.05 3.97
N ALA A 134 -11.13 29.27 3.03
CA ALA A 134 -11.65 28.26 2.12
C ALA A 134 -10.81 28.08 0.84
N GLY A 135 -9.64 28.69 0.73
CA GLY A 135 -8.77 28.62 -0.44
C GLY A 135 -8.26 27.22 -0.72
N GLY A 136 -8.53 26.68 -1.91
CA GLY A 136 -8.07 25.39 -2.39
C GLY A 136 -7.87 25.38 -3.91
N PHE A 137 -7.59 24.22 -4.50
CA PHE A 137 -7.49 24.00 -5.95
C PHE A 137 -6.67 25.06 -6.71
N GLY A 138 -5.42 25.31 -6.25
CA GLY A 138 -4.52 26.27 -6.89
C GLY A 138 -4.65 27.70 -6.38
N SER A 139 -5.32 27.92 -5.23
CA SER A 139 -5.43 29.26 -4.61
C SER A 139 -4.09 29.90 -4.26
N SER A 140 -3.00 29.12 -4.22
CA SER A 140 -1.60 29.59 -4.03
C SER A 140 -0.91 29.99 -5.32
N GLY A 141 -1.58 29.90 -6.47
CA GLY A 141 -1.01 30.23 -7.78
C GLY A 141 -0.17 29.08 -8.38
N ARG A 142 0.44 29.37 -9.52
CA ARG A 142 1.43 28.49 -10.19
C ARG A 142 2.82 28.82 -9.73
#